data_f61f5ec57f2bb4315d8c7a6591687c18
#
_entry.id   f61f5ec57f2bb4315d8c7a6591687c18
#
_cell.length_a   1.000
_cell.length_b   1.000
_cell.length_c   1.000
_cell.angle_alpha   90.00
_cell.angle_beta   90.00
_cell.angle_gamma   90.00
#
_symmetry.space_group_name_H-M   'P 1'
#
loop_
_entity.id
_entity.type
_entity.pdbx_description
1 polymer ?
#
loop_
_entity_poly.entity_id
_entity_poly.type
_entity_poly.pdbx_seq_one_letter_code
_entity_poly.pdbx_strand_id
1 'polypeptide(L)'
;MRRPSFVSICSALAVVALCATSLRAQAREAIGTPSPMLSQAIRVGNMVYPSGQLPTRGANADTTIEGQTRSTLENVKRVLELAGTTIDNAVKCTVFIIDGADFAGMNAVYRTFWTGAPPARTTVVVKALVVPGAKLEIECNAVMPAK
;
A
#
# COMPACT_ATOMS: atom_id res chain seq x y z
N MET A 1 45.09 -15.14 -48.87
CA MET A 1 44.98 -14.81 -47.43
C MET A 1 44.29 -13.44 -47.30
N ARG A 2 43.00 -13.41 -46.93
CA ARG A 2 42.24 -12.13 -46.69
C ARG A 2 42.34 -11.82 -45.18
N ARG A 3 42.86 -10.63 -44.84
CA ARG A 3 42.94 -10.11 -43.49
C ARG A 3 41.50 -9.69 -43.05
N PRO A 4 41.03 -10.03 -41.86
CA PRO A 4 39.72 -9.57 -41.38
C PRO A 4 39.79 -8.05 -41.09
N SER A 5 38.78 -7.33 -41.54
CA SER A 5 38.63 -5.88 -41.36
C SER A 5 38.43 -5.52 -39.87
N PHE A 6 39.25 -4.61 -39.37
CA PHE A 6 39.19 -4.05 -38.00
C PHE A 6 37.87 -3.39 -37.63
N VAL A 7 36.98 -3.14 -38.58
CA VAL A 7 35.69 -2.46 -38.38
C VAL A 7 34.64 -3.36 -37.73
N SER A 8 34.73 -4.70 -37.88
CA SER A 8 33.72 -5.62 -37.32
C SER A 8 33.83 -5.86 -35.80
N ILE A 9 34.95 -5.55 -35.16
CA ILE A 9 35.14 -5.81 -33.72
C ILE A 9 34.60 -4.69 -32.85
N CYS A 10 34.67 -3.44 -33.33
CA CYS A 10 34.13 -2.30 -32.57
C CYS A 10 32.60 -2.29 -32.45
N SER A 11 31.87 -2.83 -33.43
CA SER A 11 30.39 -2.84 -33.39
C SER A 11 29.83 -3.85 -32.40
N ALA A 12 30.53 -4.94 -32.13
CA ALA A 12 30.06 -5.95 -31.16
C ALA A 12 30.23 -5.51 -29.69
N LEU A 13 31.24 -4.69 -29.39
CA LEU A 13 31.48 -4.16 -28.04
C LEU A 13 30.47 -3.04 -27.66
N ALA A 14 29.97 -2.25 -28.61
CA ALA A 14 28.98 -1.20 -28.36
C ALA A 14 27.59 -1.75 -27.99
N VAL A 15 27.20 -2.90 -28.53
CA VAL A 15 25.89 -3.54 -28.24
C VAL A 15 25.85 -4.15 -26.85
N VAL A 16 26.97 -4.67 -26.35
CA VAL A 16 27.04 -5.25 -24.98
C VAL A 16 27.01 -4.17 -23.90
N ALA A 17 27.51 -2.96 -24.19
CA ALA A 17 27.49 -1.85 -23.23
C ALA A 17 26.09 -1.24 -23.02
N LEU A 18 25.16 -1.36 -23.99
CA LEU A 18 23.79 -0.84 -23.86
C LEU A 18 22.86 -1.73 -23.05
N CYS A 19 23.17 -3.01 -22.86
CA CYS A 19 22.37 -3.93 -22.05
C CYS A 19 22.75 -3.93 -20.56
N ALA A 20 23.77 -3.18 -20.16
CA ALA A 20 24.14 -3.00 -18.75
C ALA A 20 23.38 -1.84 -18.08
N THR A 21 22.12 -1.58 -18.46
CA THR A 21 21.24 -0.70 -17.69
C THR A 21 20.88 -1.40 -16.39
N SER A 22 21.77 -1.17 -15.42
CA SER A 22 21.57 -1.20 -13.97
C SER A 22 20.28 -1.89 -13.50
N LEU A 23 20.34 -3.17 -13.14
CA LEU A 23 19.52 -3.74 -12.07
C LEU A 23 19.89 -3.00 -10.76
N ARG A 24 19.50 -1.75 -10.62
CA ARG A 24 19.51 -1.08 -9.31
C ARG A 24 18.41 -1.75 -8.50
N ALA A 25 18.80 -2.49 -7.46
CA ALA A 25 17.87 -2.92 -6.43
C ALA A 25 17.03 -1.70 -6.01
N GLN A 26 15.70 -1.84 -6.06
CA GLN A 26 14.81 -0.74 -5.68
C GLN A 26 15.03 -0.44 -4.19
N ALA A 27 15.45 0.78 -3.89
CA ALA A 27 15.70 1.20 -2.51
C ALA A 27 14.37 1.19 -1.72
N ARG A 28 14.44 0.70 -0.49
CA ARG A 28 13.37 0.80 0.49
C ARG A 28 13.36 2.21 1.08
N GLU A 29 12.23 2.91 1.01
CA GLU A 29 12.02 4.23 1.55
C GLU A 29 10.95 4.18 2.65
N ALA A 30 11.28 4.68 3.86
CA ALA A 30 10.30 4.83 4.93
C ALA A 30 9.54 6.15 4.76
N ILE A 31 8.22 6.10 4.85
CA ILE A 31 7.32 7.23 4.70
C ILE A 31 6.80 7.66 6.07
N GLY A 32 6.67 8.97 6.24
CA GLY A 32 6.14 9.58 7.45
C GLY A 32 7.19 9.84 8.52
N THR A 33 6.71 10.16 9.72
CA THR A 33 7.59 10.45 10.86
C THR A 33 8.31 9.17 11.31
N PRO A 34 9.64 9.19 11.44
CA PRO A 34 10.37 8.03 11.93
C PRO A 34 9.91 7.59 13.32
N SER A 35 9.76 6.28 13.49
CA SER A 35 9.44 5.64 14.78
C SER A 35 10.32 4.41 14.94
N PRO A 36 10.81 4.12 16.16
CA PRO A 36 11.59 2.91 16.41
C PRO A 36 10.76 1.62 16.30
N MET A 37 9.44 1.72 16.33
CA MET A 37 8.54 0.56 16.34
C MET A 37 8.06 0.15 14.95
N LEU A 38 7.69 1.13 14.12
CA LEU A 38 7.16 0.89 12.77
C LEU A 38 7.28 2.15 11.90
N SER A 39 7.26 1.99 10.59
CA SER A 39 7.07 3.07 9.62
C SER A 39 5.57 3.22 9.31
N GLN A 40 5.09 4.42 9.03
CA GLN A 40 3.70 4.62 8.62
C GLN A 40 3.41 3.92 7.29
N ALA A 41 4.36 3.98 6.36
CA ALA A 41 4.39 3.16 5.14
C ALA A 41 5.83 2.93 4.70
N ILE A 42 6.01 1.91 3.84
CA ILE A 42 7.25 1.65 3.11
C ILE A 42 6.94 1.75 1.63
N ARG A 43 7.78 2.49 0.90
CA ARG A 43 7.79 2.51 -0.55
C ARG A 43 8.95 1.68 -1.10
N VAL A 44 8.65 0.86 -2.10
CA VAL A 44 9.66 0.12 -2.90
C VAL A 44 9.27 0.23 -4.37
N GLY A 45 10.08 0.95 -5.13
CA GLY A 45 9.76 1.24 -6.53
C GLY A 45 8.45 2.01 -6.68
N ASN A 46 7.49 1.43 -7.38
CA ASN A 46 6.16 2.00 -7.56
C ASN A 46 5.10 1.46 -6.58
N MET A 47 5.49 0.62 -5.61
CA MET A 47 4.57 0.08 -4.61
C MET A 47 4.72 0.79 -3.27
N VAL A 48 3.59 1.00 -2.61
CA VAL A 48 3.48 1.54 -1.25
C VAL A 48 2.80 0.49 -0.37
N TYR A 49 3.41 0.22 0.79
CA TYR A 49 2.99 -0.75 1.78
C TYR A 49 2.74 -0.02 3.12
N PRO A 50 1.53 0.46 3.38
CA PRO A 50 1.19 1.08 4.67
C PRO A 50 1.14 0.05 5.79
N SER A 51 1.43 0.50 7.02
CA SER A 51 1.06 -0.25 8.21
C SER A 51 -0.46 -0.31 8.38
N GLY A 52 -0.95 -1.32 9.09
CA GLY A 52 -2.36 -1.44 9.45
C GLY A 52 -2.89 -0.17 10.12
N GLN A 53 -4.06 0.27 9.72
CA GLN A 53 -4.73 1.44 10.24
C GLN A 53 -5.89 1.03 11.13
N LEU A 54 -6.00 1.70 12.26
CA LEU A 54 -7.02 1.51 13.28
C LEU A 54 -7.98 2.70 13.30
N PRO A 55 -9.18 2.55 13.87
CA PRO A 55 -10.10 3.67 14.02
C PRO A 55 -9.52 4.76 14.93
N THR A 56 -9.95 6.00 14.70
CA THR A 56 -9.62 7.13 15.56
C THR A 56 -10.13 6.87 16.97
N ARG A 57 -9.32 7.22 17.97
CA ARG A 57 -9.61 7.04 19.40
C ARG A 57 -9.83 8.38 20.08
N GLY A 58 -10.44 8.36 21.24
CA GLY A 58 -10.68 9.51 22.08
C GLY A 58 -12.10 9.51 22.66
N ALA A 59 -12.41 10.47 23.52
CA ALA A 59 -13.67 10.55 24.22
C ALA A 59 -14.91 10.64 23.30
N ASN A 60 -14.74 11.15 22.09
CA ASN A 60 -15.81 11.32 21.07
C ASN A 60 -15.64 10.34 19.91
N ALA A 61 -14.86 9.28 20.06
CA ALA A 61 -14.68 8.29 19.00
C ALA A 61 -15.98 7.51 18.78
N ASP A 62 -16.33 7.30 17.51
CA ASP A 62 -17.48 6.46 17.16
C ASP A 62 -17.19 5.00 17.54
N THR A 63 -18.14 4.35 18.19
CA THR A 63 -18.05 2.97 18.63
C THR A 63 -18.81 1.99 17.72
N THR A 64 -19.55 2.53 16.73
CA THR A 64 -20.24 1.71 15.73
C THR A 64 -19.24 1.16 14.70
N ILE A 65 -19.59 0.06 14.07
CA ILE A 65 -18.74 -0.50 13.00
C ILE A 65 -18.65 0.46 11.81
N GLU A 66 -19.73 1.15 11.49
CA GLU A 66 -19.80 2.13 10.40
C GLU A 66 -18.86 3.31 10.65
N GLY A 67 -18.93 3.89 11.85
CA GLY A 67 -18.06 5.02 12.23
C GLY A 67 -16.61 4.63 12.31
N GLN A 68 -16.30 3.46 12.89
CA GLN A 68 -14.94 2.94 12.95
C GLN A 68 -14.40 2.60 11.57
N THR A 69 -15.20 2.02 10.67
CA THR A 69 -14.77 1.76 9.28
C THR A 69 -14.43 3.06 8.56
N ARG A 70 -15.28 4.09 8.72
CA ARG A 70 -15.05 5.41 8.11
C ARG A 70 -13.74 6.00 8.60
N SER A 71 -13.53 6.09 9.90
CA SER A 71 -12.31 6.70 10.46
C SER A 71 -11.04 5.89 10.11
N THR A 72 -11.13 4.55 10.03
CA THR A 72 -10.03 3.70 9.61
C THR A 72 -9.65 3.93 8.15
N LEU A 73 -10.63 4.00 7.24
CA LEU A 73 -10.37 4.25 5.81
C LEU A 73 -9.88 5.69 5.55
N GLU A 74 -10.32 6.67 6.34
CA GLU A 74 -9.73 8.02 6.30
C GLU A 74 -8.26 8.01 6.76
N ASN A 75 -7.90 7.17 7.74
CA ASN A 75 -6.51 6.99 8.14
C ASN A 75 -5.68 6.31 7.03
N VAL A 76 -6.23 5.27 6.37
CA VAL A 76 -5.59 4.64 5.19
C VAL A 76 -5.35 5.69 4.10
N LYS A 77 -6.38 6.45 3.74
CA LYS A 77 -6.30 7.52 2.73
C LYS A 77 -5.18 8.51 3.06
N ARG A 78 -5.14 9.02 4.29
CA ARG A 78 -4.11 9.97 4.74
C ARG A 78 -2.69 9.40 4.62
N VAL A 79 -2.47 8.12 4.97
CA VAL A 79 -1.14 7.49 4.86
C VAL A 79 -0.73 7.31 3.40
N LEU A 80 -1.66 6.96 2.51
CA LEU A 80 -1.40 6.86 1.08
C LEU A 80 -1.09 8.23 0.46
N GLU A 81 -1.83 9.28 0.85
CA GLU A 81 -1.55 10.66 0.42
C GLU A 81 -0.18 11.15 0.90
N LEU A 82 0.21 10.81 2.13
CA LEU A 82 1.55 11.11 2.65
C LEU A 82 2.66 10.41 1.83
N ALA A 83 2.37 9.24 1.28
CA ALA A 83 3.28 8.51 0.39
C ALA A 83 3.28 9.02 -1.06
N GLY A 84 2.42 10.00 -1.41
CA GLY A 84 2.32 10.59 -2.74
C GLY A 84 1.41 9.82 -3.71
N THR A 85 0.49 9.00 -3.20
CA THR A 85 -0.52 8.29 -3.98
C THR A 85 -1.93 8.58 -3.42
N THR A 86 -2.95 7.87 -3.88
CA THR A 86 -4.32 8.05 -3.41
C THR A 86 -4.95 6.71 -3.05
N ILE A 87 -6.07 6.75 -2.35
CA ILE A 87 -6.82 5.54 -1.99
C ILE A 87 -7.35 4.81 -3.23
N ASP A 88 -7.66 5.52 -4.31
CA ASP A 88 -8.11 4.93 -5.58
C ASP A 88 -7.01 4.12 -6.30
N ASN A 89 -5.75 4.35 -5.93
CA ASN A 89 -4.61 3.57 -6.42
C ASN A 89 -4.33 2.32 -5.57
N ALA A 90 -5.18 2.01 -4.58
CA ALA A 90 -5.06 0.79 -3.80
C ALA A 90 -5.30 -0.44 -4.70
N VAL A 91 -4.44 -1.44 -4.58
CA VAL A 91 -4.51 -2.69 -5.36
C VAL A 91 -4.96 -3.87 -4.52
N LYS A 92 -4.66 -3.85 -3.23
CA LYS A 92 -5.03 -4.92 -2.31
C LYS A 92 -5.25 -4.35 -0.92
N CYS A 93 -6.40 -4.68 -0.31
CA CYS A 93 -6.67 -4.42 1.10
C CYS A 93 -6.87 -5.73 1.87
N THR A 94 -6.41 -5.75 3.13
CA THR A 94 -6.75 -6.75 4.12
C THR A 94 -7.56 -6.07 5.21
N VAL A 95 -8.69 -6.67 5.58
CA VAL A 95 -9.57 -6.19 6.65
C VAL A 95 -9.64 -7.26 7.73
N PHE A 96 -9.27 -6.88 8.94
CA PHE A 96 -9.40 -7.69 10.15
C PHE A 96 -10.59 -7.15 10.94
N ILE A 97 -11.58 -7.99 11.25
CA ILE A 97 -12.73 -7.64 12.12
C ILE A 97 -12.77 -8.59 13.31
N ILE A 98 -13.27 -8.14 14.44
CA ILE A 98 -13.37 -8.99 15.66
C ILE A 98 -14.70 -9.71 15.77
N ASP A 99 -15.72 -9.33 14.98
CA ASP A 99 -17.03 -9.96 14.95
C ASP A 99 -17.54 -10.07 13.50
N GLY A 100 -17.94 -11.28 13.10
CA GLY A 100 -18.54 -11.53 11.79
C GLY A 100 -19.88 -10.80 11.57
N ALA A 101 -20.61 -10.47 12.64
CA ALA A 101 -21.83 -9.71 12.57
C ALA A 101 -21.61 -8.26 12.07
N ASP A 102 -20.42 -7.72 12.27
CA ASP A 102 -20.01 -6.38 11.82
C ASP A 102 -19.73 -6.31 10.29
N PHE A 103 -19.68 -7.45 9.59
CA PHE A 103 -19.29 -7.50 8.17
C PHE A 103 -20.20 -6.67 7.27
N ALA A 104 -21.52 -6.69 7.48
CA ALA A 104 -22.46 -5.94 6.65
C ALA A 104 -22.32 -4.42 6.83
N GLY A 105 -22.20 -3.96 8.08
CA GLY A 105 -22.01 -2.53 8.41
C GLY A 105 -20.67 -2.01 7.89
N MET A 106 -19.60 -2.77 8.07
CA MET A 106 -18.30 -2.48 7.49
C MET A 106 -18.39 -2.32 5.96
N ASN A 107 -19.01 -3.27 5.24
CA ASN A 107 -19.14 -3.22 3.78
C ASN A 107 -19.98 -2.01 3.33
N ALA A 108 -21.01 -1.61 4.08
CA ALA A 108 -21.83 -0.46 3.73
C ALA A 108 -21.02 0.83 3.63
N VAL A 109 -20.03 1.00 4.50
CA VAL A 109 -19.11 2.15 4.47
C VAL A 109 -17.94 1.92 3.51
N TYR A 110 -17.33 0.74 3.51
CA TYR A 110 -16.16 0.44 2.68
C TYR A 110 -16.37 0.78 1.20
N ARG A 111 -17.53 0.40 0.63
CA ARG A 111 -17.85 0.67 -0.79
C ARG A 111 -17.93 2.15 -1.14
N THR A 112 -18.11 3.04 -0.19
CA THR A 112 -18.25 4.50 -0.43
C THR A 112 -16.92 5.22 -0.62
N PHE A 113 -15.80 4.53 -0.40
CA PHE A 113 -14.46 5.12 -0.49
C PHE A 113 -13.82 5.04 -1.88
N TRP A 114 -14.42 4.28 -2.81
CA TRP A 114 -13.84 4.01 -4.12
C TRP A 114 -14.62 4.76 -5.20
N THR A 115 -13.91 5.54 -6.03
CA THR A 115 -14.52 6.25 -7.16
C THR A 115 -14.65 5.36 -8.40
N GLY A 116 -13.86 4.30 -8.47
CA GLY A 116 -13.84 3.30 -9.54
C GLY A 116 -14.00 1.88 -9.00
N ALA A 117 -13.36 0.93 -9.66
CA ALA A 117 -13.33 -0.46 -9.19
C ALA A 117 -12.59 -0.53 -7.84
N PRO A 118 -13.17 -1.17 -6.80
CA PRO A 118 -12.50 -1.32 -5.52
C PRO A 118 -11.29 -2.25 -5.64
N PRO A 119 -10.30 -2.15 -4.74
CA PRO A 119 -9.15 -3.05 -4.71
C PRO A 119 -9.56 -4.50 -4.41
N ALA A 120 -8.72 -5.45 -4.79
CA ALA A 120 -8.84 -6.81 -4.31
C ALA A 120 -8.84 -6.81 -2.77
N ARG A 121 -9.71 -7.60 -2.12
CA ARG A 121 -9.84 -7.61 -0.67
C ARG A 121 -9.83 -9.01 -0.09
N THR A 122 -9.22 -9.14 1.08
CA THR A 122 -9.41 -10.26 2.00
C THR A 122 -10.03 -9.71 3.28
N THR A 123 -11.03 -10.40 3.83
CA THR A 123 -11.61 -10.05 5.14
C THR A 123 -11.60 -11.30 6.01
N VAL A 124 -11.09 -11.16 7.22
CA VAL A 124 -11.00 -12.26 8.20
C VAL A 124 -11.53 -11.81 9.56
N VAL A 125 -12.15 -12.73 10.27
CA VAL A 125 -12.49 -12.53 11.67
C VAL A 125 -11.29 -12.98 12.50
N VAL A 126 -10.82 -12.12 13.40
CA VAL A 126 -9.71 -12.38 14.30
C VAL A 126 -10.22 -12.45 15.75
N LYS A 127 -9.49 -13.12 16.60
CA LYS A 127 -9.87 -13.28 18.02
C LYS A 127 -9.92 -11.93 18.76
N ALA A 128 -9.00 -11.04 18.47
CA ALA A 128 -8.90 -9.70 19.05
C ALA A 128 -7.95 -8.84 18.20
N LEU A 129 -8.10 -7.52 18.33
CA LEU A 129 -7.10 -6.54 17.88
C LEU A 129 -6.29 -6.06 19.08
N VAL A 130 -5.06 -5.59 18.80
CA VAL A 130 -4.13 -5.14 19.86
C VAL A 130 -4.59 -3.86 20.55
N VAL A 131 -5.51 -3.12 19.95
CA VAL A 131 -6.05 -1.87 20.47
C VAL A 131 -7.44 -2.11 21.08
N PRO A 132 -7.62 -1.91 22.40
CA PRO A 132 -8.91 -2.07 23.05
C PRO A 132 -10.00 -1.17 22.42
N GLY A 133 -11.18 -1.73 22.20
CA GLY A 133 -12.33 -1.02 21.60
C GLY A 133 -12.30 -0.88 20.09
N ALA A 134 -11.22 -1.25 19.42
CA ALA A 134 -11.19 -1.36 17.97
C ALA A 134 -11.99 -2.58 17.49
N LYS A 135 -12.92 -2.37 16.57
CA LYS A 135 -13.71 -3.41 15.92
C LYS A 135 -13.07 -3.94 14.65
N LEU A 136 -12.21 -3.11 14.01
CA LEU A 136 -11.53 -3.49 12.78
C LEU A 136 -10.15 -2.83 12.68
N GLU A 137 -9.32 -3.42 11.81
CA GLU A 137 -8.07 -2.88 11.31
C GLU A 137 -8.04 -3.08 9.79
N ILE A 138 -7.51 -2.11 9.04
CA ILE A 138 -7.41 -2.19 7.58
C ILE A 138 -5.99 -1.78 7.15
N GLU A 139 -5.39 -2.58 6.26
CA GLU A 139 -4.21 -2.22 5.49
C GLU A 139 -4.53 -2.24 3.99
N CYS A 140 -3.98 -1.31 3.22
CA CYS A 140 -4.17 -1.27 1.77
C CYS A 140 -2.86 -0.95 1.05
N ASN A 141 -2.32 -1.90 0.34
CA ASN A 141 -1.18 -1.68 -0.56
C ASN A 141 -1.64 -0.92 -1.81
N ALA A 142 -0.83 0.02 -2.27
CA ALA A 142 -1.17 0.87 -3.42
C ALA A 142 -0.01 1.00 -4.40
N VAL A 143 -0.31 1.38 -5.63
CA VAL A 143 0.68 1.78 -6.62
C VAL A 143 0.86 3.31 -6.61
N MET A 144 2.04 3.77 -7.00
CA MET A 144 2.25 5.18 -7.32
C MET A 144 1.55 5.52 -8.64
N PRO A 145 1.05 6.76 -8.81
CA PRO A 145 0.51 7.18 -10.09
C PRO A 145 1.57 7.08 -11.18
N ALA A 146 1.15 6.78 -12.41
CA ALA A 146 2.02 6.85 -13.57
C ALA A 146 2.56 8.29 -13.73
N LYS A 147 3.84 8.41 -14.07
CA LYS A 147 4.45 9.70 -14.40
C LYS A 147 4.05 10.13 -15.80
#